data_275130d336a5ffe0b7f18ca04c893308
#
_entry.id   275130d336a5ffe0b7f18ca04c893308
#
_cell.length_a   1.000
_cell.length_b   1.000
_cell.length_c   1.000
_cell.angle_alpha   90.00
_cell.angle_beta   90.00
_cell.angle_gamma   90.00
#
_symmetry.space_group_name_H-M   'P 1'
#
loop_
_entity.id
_entity.type
_entity.pdbx_description
1 polymer ?
#
loop_
_entity_poly.entity_id
_entity_poly.type
_entity_poly.pdbx_seq_one_letter_code
_entity_poly.pdbx_strand_id
1 'polypeptide(L)'
;TRKVPCEFMLAAVGHEPDLQHHHQLLVANCLAQSEALMRGRSLDEARAIMAGKGLTGDELERQAAHRVFSGNRPSVTLVYPKLDPFVLGQIIALYEHRVFVEGVILGLNSYDQWGVELGKELATALEPVVAGTLSAADKDGSTRALVDYVQRHQD
;
A
#
# COMPACT_ATOMS: atom_id res chain seq x y z
N THR A 1 17.17 -5.05 -8.82
CA THR A 1 15.86 -5.08 -8.13
C THR A 1 15.16 -3.76 -8.33
N ARG A 2 13.87 -3.78 -8.73
CA ARG A 2 13.06 -2.56 -8.92
C ARG A 2 12.86 -1.85 -7.58
N LYS A 3 13.21 -0.56 -7.53
CA LYS A 3 12.94 0.26 -6.34
C LYS A 3 11.50 0.77 -6.41
N VAL A 4 10.77 0.63 -5.32
CA VAL A 4 9.43 1.18 -5.17
C VAL A 4 9.56 2.50 -4.40
N PRO A 5 9.14 3.64 -4.99
CA PRO A 5 9.10 4.91 -4.27
C PRO A 5 8.02 4.87 -3.19
N CYS A 6 8.32 5.46 -2.03
CA CYS A 6 7.37 5.59 -0.93
C CYS A 6 6.96 7.05 -0.77
N GLU A 7 5.73 7.27 -0.37
CA GLU A 7 5.21 8.59 -0.03
C GLU A 7 4.69 8.57 1.42
N PHE A 8 5.08 9.57 2.18
CA PHE A 8 4.66 9.77 3.57
C PHE A 8 3.80 11.02 3.64
N MET A 9 2.77 10.98 4.47
CA MET A 9 1.93 12.14 4.79
C MET A 9 2.06 12.47 6.25
N LEU A 10 2.33 13.75 6.58
CA LEU A 10 2.63 14.19 7.92
C LEU A 10 1.95 15.51 8.25
N ALA A 11 1.06 15.50 9.24
CA ALA A 11 0.57 16.72 9.88
C ALA A 11 1.61 17.24 10.88
N ALA A 12 1.91 18.55 10.84
CA ALA A 12 2.83 19.17 11.80
C ALA A 12 2.19 19.25 13.19
N VAL A 13 0.86 19.43 13.27
CA VAL A 13 0.10 19.57 14.52
C VAL A 13 -1.03 18.56 14.59
N GLY A 14 -1.18 17.91 15.74
CA GLY A 14 -2.28 16.99 16.04
C GLY A 14 -3.58 17.72 16.37
N HIS A 15 -4.70 17.00 16.38
CA HIS A 15 -6.02 17.56 16.70
C HIS A 15 -6.25 17.68 18.20
N GLU A 16 -5.77 16.70 18.97
CA GLU A 16 -6.05 16.57 20.39
C GLU A 16 -4.94 17.21 21.23
N PRO A 17 -5.22 18.30 21.97
CA PRO A 17 -4.23 18.96 22.81
C PRO A 17 -3.60 18.02 23.85
N ASP A 18 -4.39 17.14 24.43
CA ASP A 18 -3.95 16.21 25.48
C ASP A 18 -3.08 15.05 24.93
N LEU A 19 -3.07 14.86 23.61
CA LEU A 19 -2.30 13.80 22.94
C LEU A 19 -1.07 14.31 22.19
N GLN A 20 -0.56 15.50 22.54
CA GLN A 20 0.60 16.09 21.85
C GLN A 20 1.84 15.20 21.90
N HIS A 21 2.07 14.50 23.02
CA HIS A 21 3.18 13.55 23.12
C HIS A 21 3.04 12.39 22.14
N HIS A 22 1.85 11.83 21.96
CA HIS A 22 1.59 10.78 20.97
C HIS A 22 1.80 11.30 19.55
N HIS A 23 1.37 12.52 19.26
CA HIS A 23 1.59 13.16 17.98
C HIS A 23 3.09 13.35 17.67
N GLN A 24 3.88 13.78 18.65
CA GLN A 24 5.34 13.89 18.53
C GLN A 24 6.00 12.54 18.22
N LEU A 25 5.55 11.46 18.85
CA LEU A 25 6.02 10.11 18.54
C LEU A 25 5.67 9.69 17.09
N LEU A 26 4.46 10.03 16.62
CA LEU A 26 4.04 9.80 15.26
C LEU A 26 4.92 10.55 14.25
N VAL A 27 5.16 11.84 14.50
CA VAL A 27 6.06 12.67 13.68
C VAL A 27 7.45 12.08 13.64
N ALA A 28 8.03 11.73 14.79
CA ALA A 28 9.35 11.13 14.90
C ALA A 28 9.43 9.80 14.13
N ASN A 29 8.42 8.93 14.25
CA ASN A 29 8.35 7.69 13.50
C ASN A 29 8.29 7.92 11.98
N CYS A 30 7.45 8.84 11.52
CA CYS A 30 7.32 9.15 10.10
C CYS A 30 8.66 9.60 9.52
N LEU A 31 9.34 10.54 10.18
CA LEU A 31 10.64 11.05 9.75
C LEU A 31 11.73 9.97 9.82
N ALA A 32 11.73 9.14 10.87
CA ALA A 32 12.68 8.04 11.01
C ALA A 32 12.52 6.98 9.89
N GLN A 33 11.29 6.70 9.43
CA GLN A 33 11.07 5.77 8.32
C GLN A 33 11.65 6.33 7.01
N SER A 34 11.45 7.61 6.70
CA SER A 34 12.01 8.24 5.51
C SER A 34 13.55 8.30 5.58
N GLU A 35 14.12 8.61 6.75
CA GLU A 35 15.57 8.58 6.98
C GLU A 35 16.14 7.16 6.82
N ALA A 36 15.48 6.15 7.37
CA ALA A 36 15.90 4.75 7.22
C ALA A 36 15.92 4.29 5.76
N LEU A 37 14.93 4.68 4.96
CA LEU A 37 14.90 4.42 3.52
C LEU A 37 16.05 5.11 2.78
N MET A 38 16.38 6.33 3.15
CA MET A 38 17.45 7.12 2.54
C MET A 38 18.83 6.58 2.92
N ARG A 39 19.13 6.43 4.21
CA ARG A 39 20.45 6.09 4.73
C ARG A 39 20.73 4.59 4.71
N GLY A 40 19.76 3.79 5.11
CA GLY A 40 19.95 2.37 5.39
C GLY A 40 20.80 2.13 6.64
N ARG A 41 21.40 0.95 6.70
CA ARG A 41 22.33 0.52 7.74
C ARG A 41 23.33 -0.49 7.18
N SER A 42 24.61 -0.24 7.35
CA SER A 42 25.68 -1.16 6.96
C SER A 42 25.79 -2.37 7.92
N LEU A 43 26.51 -3.40 7.48
CA LEU A 43 26.77 -4.56 8.32
C LEU A 43 27.63 -4.19 9.54
N ASP A 44 28.59 -3.30 9.39
CA ASP A 44 29.46 -2.89 10.48
C ASP A 44 28.71 -2.08 11.55
N GLU A 45 27.80 -1.19 11.13
CA GLU A 45 26.89 -0.51 12.06
C GLU A 45 25.97 -1.51 12.78
N ALA A 46 25.43 -2.49 12.06
CA ALA A 46 24.60 -3.53 12.65
C ALA A 46 25.37 -4.38 13.67
N ARG A 47 26.62 -4.75 13.36
CA ARG A 47 27.53 -5.46 14.29
C ARG A 47 27.79 -4.64 15.54
N ALA A 48 28.13 -3.37 15.41
CA ALA A 48 28.39 -2.48 16.54
C ALA A 48 27.16 -2.38 17.47
N ILE A 49 25.97 -2.27 16.91
CA ILE A 49 24.72 -2.25 17.68
C ILE A 49 24.48 -3.57 18.41
N MET A 50 24.72 -4.71 17.76
CA MET A 50 24.53 -6.04 18.38
C MET A 50 25.57 -6.31 19.46
N ALA A 51 26.84 -5.94 19.24
CA ALA A 51 27.88 -6.01 20.25
C ALA A 51 27.54 -5.16 21.49
N GLY A 52 27.03 -3.95 21.29
CA GLY A 52 26.55 -3.09 22.37
C GLY A 52 25.38 -3.66 23.19
N LYS A 53 24.65 -4.65 22.62
CA LYS A 53 23.60 -5.42 23.31
C LYS A 53 24.15 -6.68 24.00
N GLY A 54 25.46 -6.90 23.97
CA GLY A 54 26.11 -8.04 24.60
C GLY A 54 26.16 -9.32 23.76
N LEU A 55 25.78 -9.26 22.47
CA LEU A 55 25.90 -10.43 21.58
C LEU A 55 27.35 -10.59 21.11
N THR A 56 27.79 -11.86 20.93
CA THR A 56 29.13 -12.22 20.46
C THR A 56 29.07 -13.43 19.53
N GLY A 57 30.17 -13.69 18.78
CA GLY A 57 30.31 -14.87 17.94
C GLY A 57 29.23 -14.99 16.85
N ASP A 58 28.87 -16.24 16.54
CA ASP A 58 27.91 -16.54 15.44
C ASP A 58 26.55 -15.92 15.64
N GLU A 59 26.09 -15.76 16.88
CA GLU A 59 24.80 -15.11 17.17
C GLU A 59 24.85 -13.62 16.85
N LEU A 60 25.96 -12.92 17.13
CA LEU A 60 26.17 -11.55 16.72
C LEU A 60 26.08 -11.41 15.20
N GLU A 61 26.80 -12.24 14.46
CA GLU A 61 26.81 -12.20 12.99
C GLU A 61 25.42 -12.46 12.40
N ARG A 62 24.74 -13.49 12.91
CA ARG A 62 23.38 -13.83 12.48
C ARG A 62 22.39 -12.67 12.71
N GLN A 63 22.44 -12.07 13.89
CA GLN A 63 21.55 -10.96 14.25
C GLN A 63 21.91 -9.67 13.50
N ALA A 64 23.19 -9.41 13.24
CA ALA A 64 23.63 -8.26 12.47
C ALA A 64 23.16 -8.35 11.01
N ALA A 65 23.29 -9.52 10.38
CA ALA A 65 22.87 -9.74 8.99
C ALA A 65 21.39 -9.39 8.75
N HIS A 66 20.51 -9.70 9.70
CA HIS A 66 19.07 -9.36 9.61
C HIS A 66 18.77 -7.85 9.76
N ARG A 67 19.75 -7.05 10.18
CA ARG A 67 19.60 -5.60 10.45
C ARG A 67 20.31 -4.74 9.43
N VAL A 68 20.76 -5.31 8.33
CA VAL A 68 21.33 -4.58 7.20
C VAL A 68 20.23 -4.10 6.27
N PHE A 69 20.26 -2.83 5.93
CA PHE A 69 19.32 -2.20 4.99
C PHE A 69 20.11 -1.40 3.96
N SER A 70 19.85 -1.63 2.69
CA SER A 70 20.66 -1.06 1.59
C SER A 70 20.57 0.46 1.46
N GLY A 71 19.57 1.12 2.05
CA GLY A 71 19.33 2.56 1.86
C GLY A 71 19.13 2.95 0.40
N ASN A 72 19.36 4.23 0.09
CA ASN A 72 19.19 4.81 -1.25
C ASN A 72 17.85 4.42 -1.88
N ARG A 73 16.77 4.47 -1.09
CA ARG A 73 15.38 4.24 -1.50
C ARG A 73 14.68 5.58 -1.63
N PRO A 74 14.10 5.90 -2.79
CA PRO A 74 13.41 7.17 -2.99
C PRO A 74 12.15 7.25 -2.12
N SER A 75 11.98 8.39 -1.47
CA SER A 75 10.74 8.73 -0.76
C SER A 75 10.45 10.21 -0.88
N VAL A 76 9.18 10.56 -0.77
CA VAL A 76 8.67 11.93 -0.69
C VAL A 76 7.88 12.08 0.59
N THR A 77 7.99 13.19 1.27
CA THR A 77 7.17 13.49 2.45
C THR A 77 6.34 14.74 2.20
N LEU A 78 5.02 14.55 2.16
CA LEU A 78 4.04 15.64 2.13
C LEU A 78 3.81 16.10 3.57
N VAL A 79 4.25 17.33 3.87
CA VAL A 79 4.06 17.94 5.20
C VAL A 79 3.02 19.06 5.09
N TYR A 80 2.05 19.06 6.00
CA TYR A 80 1.00 20.08 6.07
C TYR A 80 0.78 20.51 7.53
N PRO A 81 0.25 21.73 7.79
CA PRO A 81 0.12 22.26 9.16
C PRO A 81 -0.75 21.36 10.05
N LYS A 82 -1.97 21.07 9.63
CA LYS A 82 -2.95 20.25 10.34
C LYS A 82 -3.88 19.60 9.34
N LEU A 83 -4.32 18.36 9.59
CA LEU A 83 -5.28 17.68 8.72
C LEU A 83 -6.70 18.17 9.02
N ASP A 84 -7.10 19.25 8.40
CA ASP A 84 -8.47 19.75 8.42
C ASP A 84 -9.19 19.43 7.08
N PRO A 85 -10.48 19.73 6.96
CA PRO A 85 -11.23 19.49 5.70
C PRO A 85 -10.66 20.23 4.49
N PHE A 86 -10.07 21.41 4.68
CA PHE A 86 -9.47 22.18 3.61
C PHE A 86 -8.18 21.49 3.10
N VAL A 87 -7.30 21.10 4.01
CA VAL A 87 -6.06 20.38 3.67
C VAL A 87 -6.37 19.02 3.05
N LEU A 88 -7.39 18.30 3.56
CA LEU A 88 -7.83 17.05 2.95
C LEU A 88 -8.30 17.27 1.50
N GLY A 89 -9.07 18.31 1.26
CA GLY A 89 -9.49 18.69 -0.10
C GLY A 89 -8.31 18.99 -1.02
N GLN A 90 -7.27 19.67 -0.52
CA GLN A 90 -6.04 19.93 -1.28
C GLN A 90 -5.28 18.63 -1.60
N ILE A 91 -5.20 17.69 -0.66
CA ILE A 91 -4.57 16.38 -0.88
C ILE A 91 -5.34 15.59 -1.95
N ILE A 92 -6.66 15.54 -1.87
CA ILE A 92 -7.50 14.86 -2.88
C ILE A 92 -7.25 15.48 -4.25
N ALA A 93 -7.34 16.80 -4.39
CA ALA A 93 -7.10 17.49 -5.65
C ALA A 93 -5.69 17.25 -6.20
N LEU A 94 -4.68 17.20 -5.34
CA LEU A 94 -3.30 16.88 -5.74
C LEU A 94 -3.23 15.48 -6.39
N TYR A 95 -3.86 14.47 -5.77
CA TYR A 95 -3.85 13.12 -6.32
C TYR A 95 -4.70 12.98 -7.58
N GLU A 96 -5.82 13.67 -7.68
CA GLU A 96 -6.61 13.73 -8.93
C GLU A 96 -5.78 14.29 -10.09
N HIS A 97 -5.09 15.43 -9.89
CA HIS A 97 -4.20 16.00 -10.88
C HIS A 97 -3.02 15.08 -11.22
N ARG A 98 -2.45 14.43 -10.22
CA ARG A 98 -1.35 13.47 -10.42
C ARG A 98 -1.78 12.31 -11.31
N VAL A 99 -2.92 11.67 -11.02
CA VAL A 99 -3.46 10.56 -11.83
C VAL A 99 -3.74 11.01 -13.26
N PHE A 100 -4.30 12.22 -13.43
CA PHE A 100 -4.52 12.79 -14.75
C PHE A 100 -3.20 12.98 -15.53
N VAL A 101 -2.21 13.62 -14.92
CA VAL A 101 -0.90 13.86 -15.55
C VAL A 101 -0.17 12.55 -15.86
N GLU A 102 -0.18 11.59 -14.93
CA GLU A 102 0.39 10.25 -15.16
C GLU A 102 -0.29 9.56 -16.36
N GLY A 103 -1.62 9.65 -16.46
CA GLY A 103 -2.38 9.14 -17.62
C GLY A 103 -1.94 9.77 -18.92
N VAL A 104 -1.78 11.09 -18.96
CA VAL A 104 -1.31 11.81 -20.15
C VAL A 104 0.09 11.35 -20.55
N ILE A 105 1.02 11.25 -19.58
CA ILE A 105 2.41 10.82 -19.83
C ILE A 105 2.45 9.37 -20.35
N LEU A 106 1.61 8.49 -19.83
CA LEU A 106 1.55 7.08 -20.19
C LEU A 106 0.68 6.79 -21.41
N GLY A 107 0.00 7.80 -21.96
CA GLY A 107 -0.94 7.63 -23.08
C GLY A 107 -2.20 6.85 -22.72
N LEU A 108 -2.64 6.96 -21.45
CA LEU A 108 -3.83 6.29 -20.91
C LEU A 108 -4.97 7.30 -20.75
N ASN A 109 -6.22 6.83 -20.92
CA ASN A 109 -7.39 7.60 -20.55
C ASN A 109 -7.66 7.46 -19.06
N SER A 110 -7.36 8.50 -18.26
CA SER A 110 -7.55 8.50 -16.81
C SER A 110 -9.01 8.47 -16.36
N TYR A 111 -9.96 8.71 -17.30
CA TYR A 111 -11.40 8.74 -17.02
C TYR A 111 -12.12 7.47 -17.48
N ASP A 112 -11.37 6.45 -17.92
CA ASP A 112 -11.92 5.19 -18.40
C ASP A 112 -11.30 4.01 -17.67
N GLN A 113 -12.07 2.94 -17.49
CA GLN A 113 -11.66 1.75 -16.80
C GLN A 113 -12.06 0.50 -17.59
N TRP A 114 -11.35 0.25 -18.70
CA TRP A 114 -11.62 -0.85 -19.63
C TRP A 114 -11.78 -2.23 -18.96
N GLY A 115 -11.05 -2.49 -17.86
CA GLY A 115 -11.16 -3.75 -17.13
C GLY A 115 -12.52 -4.02 -16.50
N VAL A 116 -13.34 -2.98 -16.31
CA VAL A 116 -14.70 -3.10 -15.75
C VAL A 116 -15.68 -3.62 -16.79
N GLU A 117 -15.49 -3.31 -18.07
CA GLU A 117 -16.41 -3.73 -19.15
C GLU A 117 -16.45 -5.25 -19.27
N LEU A 118 -15.30 -5.92 -19.29
CA LEU A 118 -15.24 -7.38 -19.32
C LEU A 118 -15.99 -8.02 -18.13
N GLY A 119 -15.83 -7.45 -16.92
CA GLY A 119 -16.52 -7.92 -15.73
C GLY A 119 -18.05 -7.81 -15.85
N LYS A 120 -18.55 -6.70 -16.42
CA LYS A 120 -19.99 -6.48 -16.68
C LYS A 120 -20.54 -7.46 -17.73
N GLU A 121 -19.81 -7.65 -18.82
CA GLU A 121 -20.18 -8.60 -19.88
C GLU A 121 -20.29 -10.03 -19.31
N LEU A 122 -19.28 -10.46 -18.57
CA LEU A 122 -19.26 -11.78 -17.94
C LEU A 122 -20.37 -11.94 -16.89
N ALA A 123 -20.64 -10.88 -16.09
CA ALA A 123 -21.73 -10.90 -15.10
C ALA A 123 -23.10 -11.03 -15.77
N THR A 124 -23.35 -10.28 -16.83
CA THR A 124 -24.60 -10.36 -17.62
C THR A 124 -24.78 -11.75 -18.23
N ALA A 125 -23.70 -12.37 -18.74
CA ALA A 125 -23.74 -13.72 -19.29
C ALA A 125 -23.89 -14.81 -18.22
N LEU A 126 -23.50 -14.53 -16.97
CA LEU A 126 -23.55 -15.49 -15.87
C LEU A 126 -24.89 -15.41 -15.08
N GLU A 127 -25.56 -14.27 -15.09
CA GLU A 127 -26.80 -14.06 -14.37
C GLU A 127 -27.87 -15.14 -14.63
N PRO A 128 -28.22 -15.50 -15.89
CA PRO A 128 -29.21 -16.54 -16.15
C PRO A 128 -28.72 -17.94 -15.73
N VAL A 129 -27.40 -18.16 -15.68
CA VAL A 129 -26.82 -19.42 -15.18
C VAL A 129 -26.98 -19.51 -13.67
N VAL A 130 -26.72 -18.43 -12.93
CA VAL A 130 -26.93 -18.35 -11.47
C VAL A 130 -28.42 -18.49 -11.12
N ALA A 131 -29.30 -17.89 -11.93
CA ALA A 131 -30.75 -18.02 -11.77
C ALA A 131 -31.30 -19.43 -12.15
N GLY A 132 -30.47 -20.34 -12.65
CA GLY A 132 -30.88 -21.71 -13.01
C GLY A 132 -31.68 -21.80 -14.32
N THR A 133 -31.77 -20.71 -15.08
CA THR A 133 -32.50 -20.69 -16.37
C THR A 133 -31.64 -21.15 -17.56
N LEU A 134 -30.30 -21.09 -17.42
CA LEU A 134 -29.34 -21.62 -18.35
C LEU A 134 -28.36 -22.60 -17.68
N SER A 135 -27.83 -23.54 -18.48
CA SER A 135 -26.87 -24.53 -18.00
C SER A 135 -25.49 -23.90 -17.79
N ALA A 136 -24.76 -24.37 -16.76
CA ALA A 136 -23.38 -24.01 -16.50
C ALA A 136 -22.36 -24.90 -17.24
N ALA A 137 -22.79 -25.77 -18.17
CA ALA A 137 -21.95 -26.79 -18.78
C ALA A 137 -20.76 -26.22 -19.58
N ASP A 138 -20.89 -25.01 -20.12
CA ASP A 138 -19.87 -24.27 -20.88
C ASP A 138 -18.90 -23.48 -19.99
N LYS A 139 -19.14 -23.41 -18.69
CA LYS A 139 -18.30 -22.68 -17.75
C LYS A 139 -17.13 -23.55 -17.26
N ASP A 140 -16.07 -22.88 -16.80
CA ASP A 140 -14.95 -23.55 -16.15
C ASP A 140 -15.36 -24.25 -14.85
N GLY A 141 -14.52 -25.20 -14.39
CA GLY A 141 -14.83 -26.03 -13.24
C GLY A 141 -15.05 -25.27 -11.94
N SER A 142 -14.33 -24.15 -11.74
CA SER A 142 -14.48 -23.30 -10.55
C SER A 142 -15.83 -22.57 -10.58
N THR A 143 -16.16 -21.92 -11.69
CA THR A 143 -17.42 -21.18 -11.86
C THR A 143 -18.62 -22.12 -11.70
N ARG A 144 -18.58 -23.33 -12.31
CA ARG A 144 -19.65 -24.34 -12.13
C ARG A 144 -19.86 -24.73 -10.68
N ALA A 145 -18.78 -25.08 -9.98
CA ALA A 145 -18.87 -25.48 -8.58
C ALA A 145 -19.44 -24.39 -7.68
N LEU A 146 -19.09 -23.14 -7.94
CA LEU A 146 -19.61 -21.98 -7.21
C LEU A 146 -21.09 -21.72 -7.50
N VAL A 147 -21.51 -21.80 -8.77
CA VAL A 147 -22.92 -21.70 -9.18
C VAL A 147 -23.75 -22.81 -8.53
N ASP A 148 -23.29 -24.06 -8.60
CA ASP A 148 -23.97 -25.18 -7.96
C ASP A 148 -24.10 -25.01 -6.45
N TYR A 149 -23.09 -24.44 -5.81
CA TYR A 149 -23.14 -24.14 -4.38
C TYR A 149 -24.18 -23.07 -4.07
N VAL A 150 -24.17 -21.95 -4.82
CA VAL A 150 -25.13 -20.86 -4.65
C VAL A 150 -26.56 -21.34 -4.86
N GLN A 151 -26.84 -22.07 -5.93
CA GLN A 151 -28.18 -22.57 -6.24
C GLN A 151 -28.73 -23.51 -5.15
N ARG A 152 -27.88 -24.37 -4.57
CA ARG A 152 -28.29 -25.27 -3.46
C ARG A 152 -28.62 -24.55 -2.14
N HIS A 153 -28.28 -23.26 -2.01
CA HIS A 153 -28.51 -22.48 -0.79
C HIS A 153 -29.50 -21.32 -0.99
N GLN A 154 -30.12 -21.24 -2.17
CA GLN A 154 -31.19 -20.27 -2.46
C GLN A 154 -32.58 -20.73 -2.10
N ASP A 155 -32.75 -22.03 -1.78
CA ASP A 155 -33.96 -22.65 -1.25
C ASP A 155 -33.89 -22.66 0.30
#